data_0950f02ea3962c540f6e9551603a5583
#
_entry.id   0950f02ea3962c540f6e9551603a5583
#
_cell.length_a   1.000
_cell.length_b   1.000
_cell.length_c   1.000
_cell.angle_alpha   90.00
_cell.angle_beta   90.00
_cell.angle_gamma   90.00
#
_symmetry.space_group_name_H-M   'P 1'
#
loop_
_entity.id
_entity.type
_entity.pdbx_description
1 polymer ?
#
loop_
_entity_poly.entity_id
_entity_poly.type
_entity_poly.pdbx_seq_one_letter_code
_entity_poly.pdbx_strand_id
1 'polypeptide(L)'
;MSYHEVQTPGENGKKTVTYEVNLQNGIEVARKEINSITTKQATQEVVVIGTKVELPAGSHEDWMAAAGISADDYGYVNYIVNREGGWEPCKVQGGSIDCTYAANGGRMGYGIVQATPGAKMASAGSDWATNPITQLKWATGYAVGRYGSWSGAYNHWLASHNW
;
A
#
# COMPACT_ATOMS: atom_id res chain seq x y z
N MET A 1 -0.18 8.02 -15.10
CA MET A 1 1.25 7.59 -15.23
C MET A 1 1.97 7.94 -13.95
N SER A 2 2.61 6.99 -13.29
CA SER A 2 3.45 7.27 -12.13
C SER A 2 4.72 7.99 -12.59
N TYR A 3 5.01 9.15 -12.00
CA TYR A 3 6.29 9.84 -12.20
C TYR A 3 7.42 8.96 -11.68
N HIS A 4 8.46 8.79 -12.48
CA HIS A 4 9.64 8.00 -12.14
C HIS A 4 10.86 8.71 -12.72
N GLU A 5 11.77 9.18 -11.87
CA GLU A 5 12.99 9.86 -12.26
C GLU A 5 14.16 9.35 -11.44
N VAL A 6 15.26 8.99 -12.10
CA VAL A 6 16.52 8.65 -11.43
C VAL A 6 17.21 9.96 -11.08
N GLN A 7 17.16 10.36 -9.82
CA GLN A 7 17.79 11.59 -9.32
C GLN A 7 19.31 11.42 -9.22
N THR A 8 19.78 10.26 -8.81
CA THR A 8 21.19 9.91 -8.74
C THR A 8 21.39 8.52 -9.34
N PRO A 9 22.12 8.37 -10.46
CA PRO A 9 22.44 7.06 -10.99
C PRO A 9 23.29 6.23 -10.01
N GLY A 10 22.98 4.95 -9.88
CA GLY A 10 23.77 4.01 -9.11
C GLY A 10 25.07 3.67 -9.85
N GLU A 11 26.15 3.54 -9.13
CA GLU A 11 27.42 3.08 -9.69
C GLU A 11 28.00 1.93 -8.87
N ASN A 12 28.42 0.87 -9.55
CA ASN A 12 29.07 -0.25 -8.88
C ASN A 12 30.43 0.14 -8.31
N GLY A 13 30.68 -0.25 -7.07
CA GLY A 13 31.99 -0.17 -6.45
C GLY A 13 32.98 -1.14 -7.11
N LYS A 14 34.25 -0.92 -6.88
CA LYS A 14 35.34 -1.82 -7.29
C LYS A 14 36.17 -2.21 -6.07
N LYS A 15 36.50 -3.49 -6.00
CA LYS A 15 37.35 -4.07 -4.95
C LYS A 15 38.46 -4.87 -5.61
N THR A 16 39.70 -4.66 -5.16
CA THR A 16 40.81 -5.50 -5.53
C THR A 16 41.05 -6.50 -4.40
N VAL A 17 41.10 -7.76 -4.74
CA VAL A 17 41.35 -8.85 -3.79
C VAL A 17 42.61 -9.58 -4.23
N THR A 18 43.53 -9.77 -3.28
CA THR A 18 44.77 -10.54 -3.49
C THR A 18 44.61 -11.88 -2.79
N TYR A 19 44.95 -12.94 -3.51
CA TYR A 19 44.86 -14.30 -3.01
C TYR A 19 46.27 -14.93 -2.94
N GLU A 20 46.51 -15.67 -1.90
CA GLU A 20 47.57 -16.70 -1.86
C GLU A 20 46.97 -17.98 -2.49
N VAL A 21 47.63 -18.53 -3.50
CA VAL A 21 47.17 -19.69 -4.24
C VAL A 21 48.17 -20.82 -4.09
N ASN A 22 47.70 -21.97 -3.61
CA ASN A 22 48.53 -23.19 -3.53
C ASN A 22 48.31 -24.04 -4.79
N LEU A 23 49.41 -24.34 -5.46
CA LEU A 23 49.38 -25.18 -6.66
C LEU A 23 50.00 -26.53 -6.40
N GLN A 24 49.38 -27.60 -6.90
CA GLN A 24 49.94 -28.95 -6.96
C GLN A 24 49.95 -29.44 -8.42
N ASN A 25 51.14 -29.69 -8.94
CA ASN A 25 51.32 -30.06 -10.36
C ASN A 25 50.75 -29.00 -11.33
N GLY A 26 50.84 -27.70 -10.97
CA GLY A 26 50.31 -26.61 -11.79
C GLY A 26 48.80 -26.39 -11.66
N ILE A 27 48.10 -27.17 -10.85
CA ILE A 27 46.63 -27.08 -10.61
C ILE A 27 46.40 -26.40 -9.25
N GLU A 28 45.52 -25.41 -9.22
CA GLU A 28 45.11 -24.76 -7.98
C GLU A 28 44.37 -25.75 -7.08
N VAL A 29 44.89 -25.97 -5.86
CA VAL A 29 44.30 -26.87 -4.87
C VAL A 29 43.71 -26.15 -3.66
N ALA A 30 44.16 -24.91 -3.43
CA ALA A 30 43.61 -24.03 -2.39
C ALA A 30 43.83 -22.56 -2.72
N ARG A 31 42.93 -21.71 -2.24
CA ARG A 31 43.02 -20.23 -2.34
C ARG A 31 42.64 -19.62 -1.01
N LYS A 32 43.40 -18.64 -0.58
CA LYS A 32 43.12 -17.86 0.64
C LYS A 32 43.24 -16.36 0.33
N GLU A 33 42.23 -15.59 0.70
CA GLU A 33 42.28 -14.15 0.62
C GLU A 33 43.30 -13.61 1.64
N ILE A 34 44.26 -12.85 1.18
CA ILE A 34 45.33 -12.26 2.01
C ILE A 34 45.22 -10.75 2.11
N ASN A 35 44.56 -10.10 1.16
CA ASN A 35 44.34 -8.66 1.19
C ASN A 35 43.07 -8.29 0.37
N SER A 36 42.40 -7.21 0.78
CA SER A 36 41.22 -6.70 0.12
C SER A 36 41.12 -5.19 0.28
N ILE A 37 41.13 -4.48 -0.84
CA ILE A 37 41.09 -3.01 -0.86
C ILE A 37 39.92 -2.57 -1.76
N THR A 38 38.99 -1.78 -1.22
CA THR A 38 37.98 -1.12 -2.02
C THR A 38 38.60 0.05 -2.76
N THR A 39 38.69 -0.04 -4.09
CA THR A 39 39.33 0.97 -4.94
C THR A 39 38.33 2.01 -5.45
N LYS A 40 37.02 1.68 -5.41
CA LYS A 40 35.92 2.60 -5.69
C LYS A 40 34.75 2.22 -4.79
N GLN A 41 34.19 3.19 -4.06
CA GLN A 41 32.94 2.99 -3.34
C GLN A 41 31.76 2.88 -4.30
N ALA A 42 30.75 2.07 -3.95
CA ALA A 42 29.50 2.05 -4.68
C ALA A 42 28.70 3.33 -4.40
N THR A 43 28.03 3.86 -5.42
CA THR A 43 27.05 4.93 -5.27
C THR A 43 25.66 4.32 -5.34
N GLN A 44 24.83 4.60 -4.34
CA GLN A 44 23.46 4.12 -4.33
C GLN A 44 22.62 4.89 -5.36
N GLU A 45 21.81 4.17 -6.14
CA GLU A 45 20.81 4.79 -6.99
C GLU A 45 19.72 5.42 -6.13
N VAL A 46 19.34 6.67 -6.45
CA VAL A 46 18.22 7.36 -5.84
C VAL A 46 17.18 7.63 -6.91
N VAL A 47 16.00 7.03 -6.72
CA VAL A 47 14.86 7.16 -7.64
C VAL A 47 13.76 7.95 -6.94
N VAL A 48 13.25 8.99 -7.61
CA VAL A 48 12.06 9.73 -7.19
C VAL A 48 10.85 9.12 -7.87
N ILE A 49 9.88 8.69 -7.07
CA ILE A 49 8.62 8.12 -7.56
C ILE A 49 7.50 9.08 -7.17
N GLY A 50 6.66 9.46 -8.16
CA GLY A 50 5.45 10.22 -7.90
C GLY A 50 4.42 9.37 -7.15
N THR A 51 3.96 9.84 -6.00
CA THR A 51 2.97 9.15 -5.17
C THR A 51 1.56 9.70 -5.34
N LYS A 52 1.35 10.64 -6.29
CA LYS A 52 0.02 11.17 -6.55
C LYS A 52 -0.89 10.06 -7.10
N VAL A 53 -1.89 9.69 -6.33
CA VAL A 53 -2.97 8.81 -6.78
C VAL A 53 -4.00 9.65 -7.52
N GLU A 54 -4.34 9.26 -8.75
CA GLU A 54 -5.46 9.83 -9.47
C GLU A 54 -6.73 9.12 -9.01
N LEU A 55 -7.59 9.83 -8.31
CA LEU A 55 -8.89 9.31 -7.90
C LEU A 55 -9.82 9.21 -9.11
N PRO A 56 -10.79 8.26 -9.12
CA PRO A 56 -11.83 8.23 -10.13
C PRO A 56 -12.54 9.59 -10.20
N ALA A 57 -12.87 10.02 -11.41
CA ALA A 57 -13.64 11.25 -11.60
C ALA A 57 -15.03 11.12 -10.98
N GLY A 58 -15.62 12.25 -10.57
CA GLY A 58 -16.96 12.33 -10.04
C GLY A 58 -17.04 12.68 -8.55
N SER A 59 -18.25 12.79 -8.06
CA SER A 59 -18.57 13.03 -6.65
C SER A 59 -18.51 11.73 -5.82
N HIS A 60 -18.66 11.86 -4.50
CA HIS A 60 -18.77 10.69 -3.63
C HIS A 60 -20.03 9.85 -3.97
N GLU A 61 -21.10 10.49 -4.41
CA GLU A 61 -22.32 9.84 -4.89
C GLU A 61 -22.05 9.03 -6.15
N ASP A 62 -21.25 9.56 -7.08
CA ASP A 62 -20.86 8.82 -8.29
C ASP A 62 -20.02 7.59 -7.93
N TRP A 63 -19.14 7.67 -6.93
CA TRP A 63 -18.37 6.52 -6.45
C TRP A 63 -19.26 5.48 -5.76
N MET A 64 -20.25 5.93 -4.96
CA MET A 64 -21.22 5.03 -4.33
C MET A 64 -22.07 4.32 -5.39
N ALA A 65 -22.56 5.05 -6.39
CA ALA A 65 -23.32 4.46 -7.51
C ALA A 65 -22.49 3.44 -8.29
N ALA A 66 -21.23 3.78 -8.62
CA ALA A 66 -20.30 2.88 -9.30
C ALA A 66 -19.91 1.64 -8.46
N ALA A 67 -19.99 1.74 -7.15
CA ALA A 67 -19.84 0.62 -6.24
C ALA A 67 -21.11 -0.26 -6.12
N GLY A 68 -22.23 0.14 -6.73
CA GLY A 68 -23.51 -0.57 -6.68
C GLY A 68 -24.33 -0.32 -5.42
N ILE A 69 -24.05 0.77 -4.70
CA ILE A 69 -24.79 1.17 -3.50
C ILE A 69 -26.09 1.88 -3.91
N SER A 70 -27.20 1.53 -3.28
CA SER A 70 -28.48 2.23 -3.51
C SER A 70 -28.41 3.67 -3.03
N ALA A 71 -29.08 4.59 -3.74
CA ALA A 71 -29.18 5.98 -3.32
C ALA A 71 -29.84 6.13 -1.93
N ASP A 72 -30.70 5.22 -1.54
CA ASP A 72 -31.32 5.18 -0.22
C ASP A 72 -30.32 4.94 0.92
N ASP A 73 -29.17 4.33 0.61
CA ASP A 73 -28.11 4.05 1.58
C ASP A 73 -27.03 5.15 1.67
N TYR A 74 -27.02 6.12 0.75
CA TYR A 74 -25.94 7.13 0.68
C TYR A 74 -25.76 7.90 1.99
N GLY A 75 -26.85 8.21 2.69
CA GLY A 75 -26.77 8.89 3.98
C GLY A 75 -26.02 8.07 5.04
N TYR A 76 -26.26 6.78 5.10
CA TYR A 76 -25.59 5.86 6.03
C TYR A 76 -24.12 5.68 5.70
N VAL A 77 -23.81 5.50 4.41
CA VAL A 77 -22.43 5.38 3.91
C VAL A 77 -21.64 6.64 4.22
N ASN A 78 -22.19 7.81 3.86
CA ASN A 78 -21.57 9.12 4.15
C ASN A 78 -21.29 9.29 5.63
N TYR A 79 -22.23 8.90 6.49
CA TYR A 79 -22.04 9.02 7.93
C TYR A 79 -20.86 8.21 8.43
N ILE A 80 -20.75 6.93 8.02
CA ILE A 80 -19.69 6.02 8.45
C ILE A 80 -18.35 6.47 7.85
N VAL A 81 -18.27 6.68 6.54
CA VAL A 81 -17.04 7.04 5.84
C VAL A 81 -16.43 8.33 6.38
N ASN A 82 -17.25 9.37 6.65
CA ASN A 82 -16.77 10.62 7.21
C ASN A 82 -16.14 10.48 8.61
N ARG A 83 -16.53 9.45 9.36
CA ARG A 83 -16.00 9.19 10.70
C ARG A 83 -14.80 8.25 10.72
N GLU A 84 -14.66 7.46 9.69
CA GLU A 84 -13.57 6.49 9.53
C GLU A 84 -12.42 7.10 8.70
N GLY A 85 -12.50 7.02 7.40
CA GLY A 85 -11.44 7.45 6.47
C GLY A 85 -11.59 8.86 5.91
N GLY A 86 -12.77 9.47 5.99
CA GLY A 86 -13.03 10.82 5.48
C GLY A 86 -12.90 10.93 3.96
N TRP A 87 -13.28 9.90 3.21
CA TRP A 87 -13.19 9.81 1.75
C TRP A 87 -11.76 9.82 1.19
N GLU A 88 -10.75 9.57 2.04
CA GLU A 88 -9.35 9.47 1.63
C GLU A 88 -8.92 8.00 1.49
N PRO A 89 -8.75 7.49 0.26
CA PRO A 89 -8.49 6.07 0.01
C PRO A 89 -7.19 5.55 0.60
N CYS A 90 -6.21 6.44 0.77
CA CYS A 90 -4.89 6.09 1.27
C CYS A 90 -4.70 6.43 2.76
N LYS A 91 -5.78 6.77 3.47
CA LYS A 91 -5.67 7.14 4.89
C LYS A 91 -5.31 5.95 5.76
N VAL A 92 -4.25 6.12 6.54
CA VAL A 92 -3.84 5.18 7.58
C VAL A 92 -4.41 5.64 8.93
N GLN A 93 -4.80 4.72 9.77
CA GLN A 93 -5.20 5.01 11.15
C GLN A 93 -4.13 5.85 11.86
N GLY A 94 -4.54 6.93 12.51
CA GLY A 94 -3.61 7.91 13.08
C GLY A 94 -3.37 9.14 12.20
N GLY A 95 -3.93 9.17 10.96
CA GLY A 95 -4.09 10.39 10.14
C GLY A 95 -3.07 10.58 9.02
N SER A 96 -2.05 9.72 8.88
CA SER A 96 -1.15 9.78 7.71
C SER A 96 -1.84 9.30 6.44
N ILE A 97 -1.38 9.80 5.29
CA ILE A 97 -1.81 9.36 3.96
C ILE A 97 -0.62 8.62 3.33
N ASP A 98 -0.77 7.31 3.15
CA ASP A 98 0.27 6.46 2.56
C ASP A 98 -0.36 5.33 1.74
N CYS A 99 -0.35 5.49 0.42
CA CYS A 99 -0.94 4.54 -0.52
C CYS A 99 -0.20 3.20 -0.61
N THR A 100 0.98 3.10 -0.02
CA THR A 100 1.79 1.87 -0.02
C THR A 100 1.67 1.09 1.29
N TYR A 101 1.21 1.73 2.36
CA TYR A 101 1.17 1.18 3.71
C TYR A 101 0.53 -0.20 3.81
N ALA A 102 -0.69 -0.33 3.34
CA ALA A 102 -1.45 -1.58 3.47
C ALA A 102 -0.95 -2.67 2.50
N ALA A 103 -0.49 -2.29 1.30
CA ALA A 103 0.12 -3.20 0.33
C ALA A 103 1.45 -3.78 0.84
N ASN A 104 2.18 -3.01 1.66
CA ASN A 104 3.43 -3.42 2.31
C ASN A 104 3.20 -4.15 3.65
N GLY A 105 2.00 -4.67 3.90
CA GLY A 105 1.68 -5.47 5.08
C GLY A 105 1.31 -4.67 6.34
N GLY A 106 0.95 -3.41 6.20
CA GLY A 106 0.44 -2.57 7.28
C GLY A 106 -0.83 -3.16 7.92
N ARG A 107 -0.87 -3.18 9.25
CA ARG A 107 -1.93 -3.86 10.03
C ARG A 107 -2.98 -2.94 10.62
N MET A 108 -2.75 -1.64 10.64
CA MET A 108 -3.71 -0.65 11.14
C MET A 108 -4.89 -0.46 10.17
N GLY A 109 -5.90 0.29 10.61
CA GLY A 109 -7.02 0.68 9.79
C GLY A 109 -6.56 1.46 8.54
N TYR A 110 -7.18 1.18 7.40
CA TYR A 110 -6.78 1.73 6.12
C TYR A 110 -7.97 2.07 5.21
N GLY A 111 -7.80 3.15 4.45
CA GLY A 111 -8.74 3.58 3.41
C GLY A 111 -9.95 4.33 3.95
N ILE A 112 -10.92 4.57 3.06
CA ILE A 112 -12.12 5.37 3.37
C ILE A 112 -12.98 4.78 4.48
N VAL A 113 -12.85 3.47 4.76
CA VAL A 113 -13.63 2.72 5.74
C VAL A 113 -12.80 2.13 6.88
N GLN A 114 -11.53 2.47 6.95
CA GLN A 114 -10.59 2.03 7.99
C GLN A 114 -10.58 0.50 8.21
N ALA A 115 -10.64 -0.26 7.09
CA ALA A 115 -10.56 -1.73 7.15
C ALA A 115 -9.30 -2.21 7.87
N THR A 116 -9.42 -3.12 8.83
CA THR A 116 -8.31 -3.61 9.65
C THR A 116 -8.16 -5.14 9.56
N PRO A 117 -7.06 -5.67 9.02
CA PRO A 117 -6.07 -4.97 8.21
C PRO A 117 -6.63 -4.55 6.84
N GLY A 118 -6.07 -3.49 6.24
CA GLY A 118 -6.52 -2.96 4.94
C GLY A 118 -6.52 -3.98 3.81
N ALA A 119 -5.59 -4.93 3.83
CA ALA A 119 -5.45 -5.98 2.81
C ALA A 119 -6.71 -6.87 2.64
N LYS A 120 -7.65 -6.87 3.61
CA LYS A 120 -8.96 -7.54 3.46
C LYS A 120 -9.73 -7.05 2.23
N MET A 121 -9.54 -5.77 1.86
CA MET A 121 -10.22 -5.15 0.72
C MET A 121 -9.76 -5.72 -0.64
N ALA A 122 -8.65 -6.46 -0.69
CA ALA A 122 -8.15 -7.11 -1.90
C ALA A 122 -9.16 -8.12 -2.50
N SER A 123 -10.07 -8.63 -1.69
CA SER A 123 -11.17 -9.51 -2.16
C SER A 123 -12.16 -8.81 -3.09
N ALA A 124 -12.22 -7.48 -3.08
CA ALA A 124 -13.12 -6.70 -3.93
C ALA A 124 -12.47 -6.21 -5.24
N GLY A 125 -11.15 -6.27 -5.37
CA GLY A 125 -10.41 -5.88 -6.58
C GLY A 125 -8.93 -5.64 -6.30
N SER A 126 -8.09 -5.77 -7.33
CA SER A 126 -6.64 -5.63 -7.21
C SER A 126 -6.17 -4.19 -6.94
N ASP A 127 -6.98 -3.20 -7.24
CA ASP A 127 -6.74 -1.76 -7.06
C ASP A 127 -7.22 -1.21 -5.71
N TRP A 128 -7.61 -2.10 -4.81
CA TRP A 128 -8.19 -1.77 -3.49
C TRP A 128 -7.38 -0.77 -2.67
N ALA A 129 -6.07 -0.72 -2.85
CA ALA A 129 -5.22 0.15 -2.04
C ALA A 129 -5.43 1.65 -2.35
N THR A 130 -5.91 1.97 -3.56
CA THR A 130 -6.01 3.36 -4.03
C THR A 130 -7.37 3.73 -4.60
N ASN A 131 -8.22 2.74 -4.91
CA ASN A 131 -9.51 2.98 -5.55
C ASN A 131 -10.66 2.99 -4.54
N PRO A 132 -11.30 4.16 -4.29
CA PRO A 132 -12.42 4.28 -3.35
C PRO A 132 -13.63 3.44 -3.76
N ILE A 133 -13.87 3.23 -5.06
CA ILE A 133 -15.00 2.40 -5.54
C ILE A 133 -14.79 0.94 -5.13
N THR A 134 -13.57 0.42 -5.25
CA THR A 134 -13.24 -0.93 -4.80
C THR A 134 -13.33 -1.07 -3.28
N GLN A 135 -12.90 -0.05 -2.54
CA GLN A 135 -13.05 0.00 -1.08
C GLN A 135 -14.53 0.03 -0.66
N LEU A 136 -15.38 0.79 -1.37
CA LEU A 136 -16.84 0.81 -1.15
C LEU A 136 -17.50 -0.54 -1.45
N LYS A 137 -17.10 -1.23 -2.52
CA LYS A 137 -17.60 -2.58 -2.82
C LYS A 137 -17.31 -3.56 -1.68
N TRP A 138 -16.07 -3.53 -1.17
CA TRP A 138 -15.71 -4.34 -0.01
C TRP A 138 -16.52 -3.97 1.22
N ALA A 139 -16.65 -2.68 1.50
CA ALA A 139 -17.38 -2.14 2.64
C ALA A 139 -18.87 -2.53 2.61
N THR A 140 -19.48 -2.52 1.41
CA THR A 140 -20.87 -2.97 1.23
C THR A 140 -21.01 -4.46 1.58
N GLY A 141 -20.10 -5.30 1.09
CA GLY A 141 -20.08 -6.72 1.47
C GLY A 141 -19.92 -6.93 2.97
N TYR A 142 -19.07 -6.13 3.61
CA TYR A 142 -18.87 -6.17 5.05
C TYR A 142 -20.10 -5.71 5.83
N ALA A 143 -20.70 -4.57 5.44
CA ALA A 143 -21.92 -4.03 6.07
C ALA A 143 -23.08 -5.03 6.00
N VAL A 144 -23.31 -5.61 4.82
CA VAL A 144 -24.37 -6.61 4.62
C VAL A 144 -24.08 -7.89 5.41
N GLY A 145 -22.86 -8.41 5.32
CA GLY A 145 -22.50 -9.68 5.97
C GLY A 145 -22.50 -9.62 7.50
N ARG A 146 -22.12 -8.47 8.08
CA ARG A 146 -22.02 -8.32 9.54
C ARG A 146 -23.24 -7.70 10.20
N TYR A 147 -23.91 -6.77 9.51
CA TYR A 147 -24.99 -5.95 10.08
C TYR A 147 -26.30 -6.09 9.31
N GLY A 148 -26.34 -6.88 8.23
CA GLY A 148 -27.50 -7.10 7.40
C GLY A 148 -27.74 -6.00 6.35
N SER A 149 -27.26 -4.76 6.58
CA SER A 149 -27.42 -3.63 5.67
C SER A 149 -26.54 -2.45 6.08
N TRP A 150 -26.46 -1.40 5.23
CA TRP A 150 -25.83 -0.13 5.59
C TRP A 150 -26.57 0.59 6.74
N SER A 151 -27.88 0.53 6.79
CA SER A 151 -28.66 1.06 7.92
C SER A 151 -28.37 0.30 9.21
N GLY A 152 -28.18 -1.03 9.14
CA GLY A 152 -27.76 -1.85 10.29
C GLY A 152 -26.37 -1.47 10.80
N ALA A 153 -25.40 -1.27 9.89
CA ALA A 153 -24.06 -0.79 10.22
C ALA A 153 -24.09 0.61 10.87
N TYR A 154 -24.90 1.52 10.33
CA TYR A 154 -25.12 2.85 10.89
C TYR A 154 -25.67 2.80 12.31
N ASN A 155 -26.71 1.99 12.56
CA ASN A 155 -27.30 1.84 13.89
C ASN A 155 -26.29 1.24 14.89
N HIS A 156 -25.48 0.28 14.45
CA HIS A 156 -24.40 -0.26 15.28
C HIS A 156 -23.38 0.85 15.62
N TRP A 157 -22.99 1.64 14.63
CA TRP A 157 -22.03 2.74 14.82
C TRP A 157 -22.53 3.78 15.83
N LEU A 158 -23.82 4.14 15.79
CA LEU A 158 -24.43 5.06 16.76
C LEU A 158 -24.36 4.54 18.21
N ALA A 159 -24.45 3.23 18.39
CA ALA A 159 -24.42 2.60 19.69
C ALA A 159 -23.00 2.34 20.22
N SER A 160 -22.04 2.03 19.31
CA SER A 160 -20.74 1.46 19.68
C SER A 160 -19.56 2.32 19.24
N HIS A 161 -19.79 3.36 18.43
CA HIS A 161 -18.75 4.23 17.83
C HIS A 161 -17.65 3.48 17.05
N ASN A 162 -18.01 2.35 16.46
CA ASN A 162 -17.19 1.53 15.55
C ASN A 162 -18.10 0.74 14.61
N TRP A 163 -17.47 0.05 13.64
CA TRP A 163 -18.20 -0.81 12.73
C TRP A 163 -17.37 -1.99 12.24
#